data_a08a520fd046a2b187efe7436f120174
#
_entry.id   a08a520fd046a2b187efe7436f120174
#
_cell.length_a   1.000
_cell.length_b   1.000
_cell.length_c   1.000
_cell.angle_alpha   90.00
_cell.angle_beta   90.00
_cell.angle_gamma   90.00
#
_symmetry.space_group_name_H-M   'P 1'
#
loop_
_entity.id
_entity.type
_entity.pdbx_description
1 polymer ?
#
loop_
_entity_poly.entity_id
_entity_poly.type
_entity_poly.pdbx_seq_one_letter_code
_entity_poly.pdbx_strand_id
1 'polypeptide(L)'
;MGLRVAGIDEAGRGALAGPVVAAAVILPPLRGRAAYPFHDSKTLSAPVREALEPQIQAVALAWGVGWAGAAEIDRLGILKATHLAASRALEQLSVTPEALLTDYLRLEAEWRRYLSKTLPETPRPQTSFRCPPKADQNSPTVAAASILAKVARDRYMQALERRYPGYGFAQHKGYGTAQHLDALECLGPCEEHRRTFAPVAQAGLFRLS
;
A
#
# COMPACT_ATOMS: atom_id res chain seq x y z
N MET A 1 27.08 0.61 -13.28
CA MET A 1 25.62 0.89 -13.22
C MET A 1 25.12 0.39 -11.88
N GLY A 2 24.30 1.17 -11.14
CA GLY A 2 23.72 0.68 -9.89
C GLY A 2 22.52 -0.24 -10.16
N LEU A 3 22.21 -1.15 -9.21
CA LEU A 3 21.05 -2.04 -9.30
C LEU A 3 19.73 -1.23 -9.32
N ARG A 4 18.78 -1.66 -10.15
CA ARG A 4 17.40 -1.17 -10.15
C ARG A 4 16.64 -1.88 -9.05
N VAL A 5 16.49 -1.21 -7.92
CA VAL A 5 15.79 -1.75 -6.75
C VAL A 5 14.36 -1.23 -6.73
N ALA A 6 13.38 -2.12 -6.75
CA ALA A 6 12.00 -1.76 -6.46
C ALA A 6 11.78 -1.76 -4.93
N GLY A 7 11.35 -0.62 -4.39
CA GLY A 7 10.85 -0.52 -3.02
C GLY A 7 9.34 -0.74 -3.01
N ILE A 8 8.83 -1.50 -2.05
CA ILE A 8 7.38 -1.70 -1.84
C ILE A 8 7.02 -1.39 -0.40
N ASP A 9 5.91 -0.69 -0.24
CA ASP A 9 5.22 -0.52 1.04
C ASP A 9 3.71 -0.45 0.84
N GLU A 10 2.93 -0.59 1.92
CA GLU A 10 1.49 -0.61 1.89
C GLU A 10 0.84 0.35 2.89
N ALA A 11 -0.43 0.69 2.61
CA ALA A 11 -1.28 1.47 3.47
C ALA A 11 -2.64 0.80 3.70
N GLY A 12 -3.17 0.90 4.92
CA GLY A 12 -4.53 0.50 5.22
C GLY A 12 -4.74 -0.92 5.71
N ARG A 13 -3.70 -1.66 6.13
CA ARG A 13 -3.87 -3.04 6.66
C ARG A 13 -4.79 -3.12 7.85
N GLY A 14 -4.64 -2.24 8.83
CA GLY A 14 -5.42 -2.25 10.08
C GLY A 14 -6.74 -1.48 10.02
N ALA A 15 -7.16 -0.98 8.87
CA ALA A 15 -8.43 -0.25 8.74
C ALA A 15 -9.63 -1.21 8.70
N LEU A 16 -10.77 -0.78 9.23
CA LEU A 16 -12.03 -1.53 9.24
C LEU A 16 -12.80 -1.42 7.92
N ALA A 17 -12.48 -0.39 7.11
CA ALA A 17 -13.12 -0.13 5.83
C ALA A 17 -12.12 0.31 4.76
N GLY A 18 -12.51 0.12 3.50
CA GLY A 18 -11.75 0.47 2.33
C GLY A 18 -10.64 -0.53 2.00
N PRO A 19 -9.93 -0.32 0.88
CA PRO A 19 -8.92 -1.22 0.38
C PRO A 19 -7.64 -1.21 1.22
N VAL A 20 -6.84 -2.28 1.09
CA VAL A 20 -5.41 -2.21 1.30
C VAL A 20 -4.76 -1.81 -0.03
N VAL A 21 -3.83 -0.87 0.03
CA VAL A 21 -3.14 -0.29 -1.14
C VAL A 21 -1.66 -0.51 -0.97
N ALA A 22 -0.98 -1.02 -2.00
CA ALA A 22 0.47 -1.10 -2.04
C ALA A 22 1.00 -0.27 -3.20
N ALA A 23 2.20 0.26 -3.06
CA ALA A 23 2.91 0.88 -4.17
C ALA A 23 4.29 0.24 -4.36
N ALA A 24 4.76 0.25 -5.61
CA ALA A 24 6.10 -0.15 -6.00
C ALA A 24 6.78 1.03 -6.68
N VAL A 25 8.02 1.33 -6.32
CA VAL A 25 8.79 2.46 -6.87
C VAL A 25 10.21 2.01 -7.18
N ILE A 26 10.73 2.38 -8.36
CA ILE A 26 12.14 2.27 -8.71
C ILE A 26 12.70 3.68 -8.86
N LEU A 27 13.59 4.09 -7.95
CA LEU A 27 14.30 5.36 -8.08
C LEU A 27 15.63 5.18 -8.84
N PRO A 28 16.08 6.18 -9.59
CA PRO A 28 17.44 6.17 -10.13
C PRO A 28 18.49 6.07 -9.01
N PRO A 29 19.61 5.39 -9.22
CA PRO A 29 20.69 5.39 -8.25
C PRO A 29 21.26 6.80 -8.09
N LEU A 30 21.39 7.26 -6.84
CA LEU A 30 21.99 8.55 -6.54
C LEU A 30 23.50 8.52 -6.79
N ARG A 31 24.04 9.63 -7.31
CA ARG A 31 25.47 9.85 -7.47
C ARG A 31 25.96 10.88 -6.43
N GLY A 32 27.05 10.57 -5.76
CA GLY A 32 27.66 11.45 -4.78
C GLY A 32 26.90 11.52 -3.45
N ARG A 33 26.87 12.71 -2.81
CA ARG A 33 26.20 12.95 -1.52
C ARG A 33 24.74 13.39 -1.65
N ALA A 34 24.17 13.36 -2.84
CA ALA A 34 22.77 13.70 -3.03
C ALA A 34 21.87 12.69 -2.27
N ALA A 35 20.79 13.18 -1.72
CA ALA A 35 19.78 12.37 -1.04
C ALA A 35 18.40 12.71 -1.59
N TYR A 36 17.53 11.73 -1.66
CA TYR A 36 16.11 11.98 -1.94
C TYR A 36 15.43 12.58 -0.69
N PRO A 37 14.51 13.54 -0.84
CA PRO A 37 13.79 14.14 0.29
C PRO A 37 12.67 13.24 0.83
N PHE A 38 12.68 11.96 0.47
CA PHE A 38 11.62 11.02 0.84
C PHE A 38 11.97 10.32 2.16
N HIS A 39 11.09 10.48 3.14
CA HIS A 39 11.20 9.91 4.48
C HIS A 39 9.93 9.14 4.83
N ASP A 40 9.95 8.44 5.96
CA ASP A 40 8.80 7.71 6.50
C ASP A 40 7.50 8.52 6.39
N SER A 41 6.55 8.01 5.62
CA SER A 41 5.27 8.68 5.35
C SER A 41 4.44 8.96 6.60
N LYS A 42 4.67 8.20 7.68
CA LYS A 42 3.96 8.33 8.95
C LYS A 42 4.37 9.58 9.72
N THR A 43 5.58 10.09 9.48
CA THR A 43 6.10 11.32 10.09
C THR A 43 5.71 12.59 9.34
N LEU A 44 5.20 12.45 8.12
CA LEU A 44 4.82 13.56 7.25
C LEU A 44 3.33 13.91 7.40
N SER A 45 3.00 15.19 7.34
CA SER A 45 1.60 15.63 7.25
C SER A 45 0.99 15.29 5.89
N ALA A 46 -0.35 15.22 5.81
CA ALA A 46 -1.03 14.91 4.55
C ALA A 46 -0.66 15.88 3.40
N PRO A 47 -0.65 17.22 3.60
CA PRO A 47 -0.25 18.15 2.54
C PRO A 47 1.19 17.94 2.05
N VAL A 48 2.11 17.58 2.95
CA VAL A 48 3.51 17.29 2.56
C VAL A 48 3.58 16.02 1.72
N ARG A 49 2.88 14.94 2.10
CA ARG A 49 2.80 13.72 1.28
C ARG A 49 2.22 13.98 -0.11
N GLU A 50 1.12 14.75 -0.19
CA GLU A 50 0.48 15.11 -1.45
C GLU A 50 1.39 15.96 -2.36
N ALA A 51 2.21 16.84 -1.78
CA ALA A 51 3.21 17.61 -2.53
C ALA A 51 4.41 16.78 -3.01
N LEU A 52 4.75 15.70 -2.29
CA LEU A 52 5.84 14.79 -2.67
C LEU A 52 5.42 13.79 -3.76
N GLU A 53 4.15 13.42 -3.84
CA GLU A 53 3.67 12.45 -4.85
C GLU A 53 4.10 12.81 -6.28
N PRO A 54 3.81 14.01 -6.83
CA PRO A 54 4.23 14.36 -8.18
C PRO A 54 5.76 14.40 -8.34
N GLN A 55 6.50 14.74 -7.30
CA GLN A 55 7.96 14.72 -7.33
C GLN A 55 8.49 13.29 -7.44
N ILE A 56 7.93 12.34 -6.69
CA ILE A 56 8.27 10.91 -6.77
C ILE A 56 7.99 10.40 -8.18
N GLN A 57 6.79 10.68 -8.71
CA GLN A 57 6.38 10.24 -10.05
C GLN A 57 7.28 10.79 -11.15
N ALA A 58 7.73 12.04 -11.01
CA ALA A 58 8.61 12.69 -12.00
C ALA A 58 10.04 12.14 -12.00
N VAL A 59 10.59 11.73 -10.82
CA VAL A 59 11.97 11.25 -10.72
C VAL A 59 12.09 9.73 -10.81
N ALA A 60 11.02 8.97 -10.54
CA ALA A 60 11.05 7.52 -10.57
C ALA A 60 11.30 6.99 -11.99
N LEU A 61 12.13 5.95 -12.11
CA LEU A 61 12.29 5.19 -13.35
C LEU A 61 11.02 4.43 -13.71
N ALA A 62 10.31 3.94 -12.68
CA ALA A 62 9.00 3.31 -12.79
C ALA A 62 8.31 3.36 -11.43
N TRP A 63 6.99 3.41 -11.45
CA TRP A 63 6.15 3.27 -10.26
C TRP A 63 4.81 2.62 -10.62
N GLY A 64 4.17 2.03 -9.62
CA GLY A 64 2.84 1.41 -9.76
C GLY A 64 2.12 1.37 -8.43
N VAL A 65 0.78 1.38 -8.46
CA VAL A 65 -0.09 1.34 -7.28
C VAL A 65 -1.12 0.22 -7.44
N GLY A 66 -1.06 -0.77 -6.57
CA GLY A 66 -1.97 -1.91 -6.59
C GLY A 66 -2.95 -1.86 -5.41
N TRP A 67 -4.13 -2.42 -5.61
CA TRP A 67 -5.27 -2.34 -4.70
C TRP A 67 -5.83 -3.73 -4.44
N ALA A 68 -6.31 -3.96 -3.21
CA ALA A 68 -7.22 -5.06 -2.91
C ALA A 68 -8.37 -4.52 -2.05
N GLY A 69 -9.61 -4.67 -2.54
CA GLY A 69 -10.82 -4.13 -1.93
C GLY A 69 -11.29 -4.92 -0.72
N ALA A 70 -12.31 -4.40 -0.02
CA ALA A 70 -12.87 -5.03 1.17
C ALA A 70 -13.34 -6.48 0.92
N ALA A 71 -14.02 -6.74 -0.18
CA ALA A 71 -14.48 -8.10 -0.55
C ALA A 71 -13.31 -9.07 -0.81
N GLU A 72 -12.19 -8.60 -1.38
CA GLU A 72 -11.00 -9.44 -1.57
C GLU A 72 -10.32 -9.70 -0.23
N ILE A 73 -10.29 -8.71 0.67
CA ILE A 73 -9.75 -8.85 2.03
C ILE A 73 -10.58 -9.88 2.81
N ASP A 74 -11.89 -9.81 2.74
CA ASP A 74 -12.78 -10.77 3.43
C ASP A 74 -12.60 -12.19 2.91
N ARG A 75 -12.42 -12.36 1.59
CA ARG A 75 -12.22 -13.67 0.96
C ARG A 75 -10.84 -14.25 1.22
N LEU A 76 -9.78 -13.46 1.19
CA LEU A 76 -8.39 -13.93 1.20
C LEU A 76 -7.71 -13.82 2.57
N GLY A 77 -8.25 -13.00 3.45
CA GLY A 77 -7.57 -12.49 4.63
C GLY A 77 -6.60 -11.36 4.30
N ILE A 78 -6.36 -10.48 5.27
CA ILE A 78 -5.59 -9.23 5.06
C ILE A 78 -4.17 -9.46 4.55
N LEU A 79 -3.49 -10.52 5.00
CA LEU A 79 -2.12 -10.80 4.56
C LEU A 79 -2.06 -11.11 3.06
N LYS A 80 -2.89 -12.07 2.60
CA LYS A 80 -2.94 -12.43 1.17
C LYS A 80 -3.46 -11.31 0.29
N ALA A 81 -4.41 -10.50 0.78
CA ALA A 81 -4.89 -9.32 0.08
C ALA A 81 -3.79 -8.24 -0.05
N THR A 82 -2.94 -8.05 0.97
CA THR A 82 -1.77 -7.18 0.89
C THR A 82 -0.77 -7.70 -0.15
N HIS A 83 -0.50 -9.00 -0.18
CA HIS A 83 0.36 -9.62 -1.21
C HIS A 83 -0.21 -9.43 -2.62
N LEU A 84 -1.54 -9.55 -2.78
CA LEU A 84 -2.21 -9.29 -4.05
C LEU A 84 -2.06 -7.84 -4.49
N ALA A 85 -2.26 -6.88 -3.59
CA ALA A 85 -2.05 -5.47 -3.88
C ALA A 85 -0.60 -5.19 -4.28
N ALA A 86 0.39 -5.75 -3.58
CA ALA A 86 1.80 -5.62 -3.91
C ALA A 86 2.14 -6.25 -5.29
N SER A 87 1.57 -7.41 -5.61
CA SER A 87 1.74 -8.04 -6.93
C SER A 87 1.20 -7.16 -8.05
N ARG A 88 0.01 -6.57 -7.86
CA ARG A 88 -0.61 -5.64 -8.80
C ARG A 88 0.22 -4.36 -8.99
N ALA A 89 0.85 -3.86 -7.92
CA ALA A 89 1.76 -2.72 -8.00
C ALA A 89 3.03 -3.07 -8.81
N LEU A 90 3.62 -4.25 -8.59
CA LEU A 90 4.77 -4.72 -9.35
C LEU A 90 4.45 -4.89 -10.85
N GLU A 91 3.27 -5.43 -11.17
CA GLU A 91 2.83 -5.65 -12.56
C GLU A 91 2.64 -4.35 -13.36
N GLN A 92 2.51 -3.21 -12.70
CA GLN A 92 2.43 -1.88 -13.34
C GLN A 92 3.79 -1.25 -13.64
N LEU A 93 4.89 -1.82 -13.14
CA LEU A 93 6.21 -1.26 -13.41
C LEU A 93 6.57 -1.39 -14.88
N SER A 94 6.86 -0.27 -15.55
CA SER A 94 7.33 -0.21 -16.93
C SER A 94 8.79 -0.65 -17.11
N VAL A 95 9.52 -0.76 -15.99
CA VAL A 95 10.93 -1.19 -15.95
C VAL A 95 11.05 -2.38 -15.00
N THR A 96 11.66 -3.48 -15.46
CA THR A 96 11.89 -4.67 -14.64
C THR A 96 12.96 -4.40 -13.59
N PRO A 97 12.66 -4.55 -12.29
CA PRO A 97 13.65 -4.41 -11.22
C PRO A 97 14.59 -5.64 -11.15
N GLU A 98 15.79 -5.40 -10.64
CA GLU A 98 16.82 -6.42 -10.41
C GLU A 98 16.84 -6.89 -8.95
N ALA A 99 16.23 -6.11 -8.06
CA ALA A 99 16.05 -6.46 -6.66
C ALA A 99 14.74 -5.90 -6.12
N LEU A 100 14.21 -6.55 -5.07
CA LEU A 100 13.01 -6.13 -4.35
C LEU A 100 13.36 -5.85 -2.90
N LEU A 101 12.92 -4.71 -2.41
CA LEU A 101 13.05 -4.27 -1.02
C LEU A 101 11.68 -3.95 -0.45
N THR A 102 11.33 -4.53 0.70
CA THR A 102 10.04 -4.31 1.38
C THR A 102 10.25 -4.03 2.86
N ASP A 103 9.27 -3.43 3.53
CA ASP A 103 9.22 -3.32 4.98
C ASP A 103 8.27 -4.37 5.56
N TYR A 104 8.80 -5.31 6.35
CA TYR A 104 8.07 -6.40 7.00
C TYR A 104 7.18 -7.30 6.11
N LEU A 105 7.01 -6.98 4.83
CA LEU A 105 6.15 -7.72 3.91
C LEU A 105 6.96 -8.79 3.17
N ARG A 106 6.75 -10.06 3.50
CA ARG A 106 7.46 -11.19 2.88
C ARG A 106 6.83 -11.55 1.54
N LEU A 107 7.41 -11.07 0.45
CA LEU A 107 6.93 -11.22 -0.93
C LEU A 107 7.78 -12.18 -1.78
N GLU A 108 8.51 -13.10 -1.18
CA GLU A 108 9.42 -14.02 -1.93
C GLU A 108 8.70 -14.82 -3.02
N ALA A 109 7.49 -15.30 -2.72
CA ALA A 109 6.70 -16.10 -3.66
C ALA A 109 6.18 -15.24 -4.82
N GLU A 110 5.66 -14.05 -4.51
CA GLU A 110 5.16 -13.05 -5.46
C GLU A 110 6.29 -12.55 -6.34
N TRP A 111 7.45 -12.28 -5.76
CA TRP A 111 8.66 -11.86 -6.48
C TRP A 111 9.13 -12.93 -7.47
N ARG A 112 9.21 -14.19 -7.05
CA ARG A 112 9.56 -15.30 -7.95
C ARG A 112 8.56 -15.43 -9.10
N ARG A 113 7.25 -15.28 -8.81
CA ARG A 113 6.19 -15.33 -9.81
C ARG A 113 6.32 -14.18 -10.80
N TYR A 114 6.56 -12.97 -10.32
CA TYR A 114 6.80 -11.79 -11.15
C TYR A 114 7.97 -12.01 -12.10
N LEU A 115 9.11 -12.46 -11.58
CA LEU A 115 10.31 -12.74 -12.38
C LEU A 115 10.08 -13.83 -13.43
N SER A 116 9.33 -14.87 -13.12
CA SER A 116 9.02 -15.93 -14.07
C SER A 116 8.15 -15.47 -15.24
N LYS A 117 7.34 -14.45 -15.03
CA LYS A 117 6.52 -13.82 -16.08
C LYS A 117 7.32 -12.84 -16.95
N THR A 118 8.21 -12.07 -16.33
CA THR A 118 8.89 -10.94 -17.00
C THR A 118 10.23 -11.31 -17.61
N LEU A 119 10.90 -12.37 -17.12
CA LEU A 119 12.21 -12.83 -17.55
C LEU A 119 12.24 -14.37 -17.71
N PRO A 120 11.50 -14.93 -18.69
CA PRO A 120 11.36 -16.40 -18.79
C PRO A 120 12.64 -17.14 -19.21
N GLU A 121 13.56 -16.51 -19.95
CA GLU A 121 14.66 -17.20 -20.66
C GLU A 121 16.07 -16.80 -20.21
N THR A 122 16.25 -15.87 -19.32
CA THR A 122 17.59 -15.46 -18.88
C THR A 122 18.09 -16.31 -17.70
N PRO A 123 19.39 -16.70 -17.65
CA PRO A 123 20.02 -17.08 -16.39
C PRO A 123 19.76 -15.93 -15.42
N ARG A 124 18.92 -16.18 -14.41
CA ARG A 124 18.47 -15.14 -13.49
C ARG A 124 19.70 -14.53 -12.85
N PRO A 125 20.03 -13.25 -13.08
CA PRO A 125 21.00 -12.59 -12.23
C PRO A 125 20.53 -12.83 -10.79
N GLN A 126 21.43 -12.80 -9.81
CA GLN A 126 21.06 -12.98 -8.39
C GLN A 126 20.07 -11.89 -8.00
N THR A 127 18.80 -12.12 -8.36
CA THR A 127 17.69 -11.21 -8.04
C THR A 127 17.47 -11.32 -6.55
N SER A 128 17.91 -10.31 -5.81
CA SER A 128 17.85 -10.31 -4.37
C SER A 128 16.47 -9.82 -3.90
N PHE A 129 15.90 -10.54 -2.97
CA PHE A 129 14.80 -10.06 -2.13
C PHE A 129 15.34 -9.72 -0.75
N ARG A 130 14.96 -8.56 -0.22
CA ARG A 130 15.32 -8.10 1.12
C ARG A 130 14.06 -7.54 1.81
N CYS A 131 13.92 -7.88 3.08
CA CYS A 131 12.80 -7.44 3.92
C CYS A 131 13.32 -7.04 5.32
N PRO A 132 14.20 -6.01 5.40
CA PRO A 132 14.69 -5.56 6.69
C PRO A 132 13.60 -4.77 7.43
N PRO A 133 13.60 -4.78 8.78
CA PRO A 133 12.72 -3.92 9.55
C PRO A 133 13.04 -2.44 9.31
N LYS A 134 11.99 -1.60 9.31
CA LYS A 134 12.09 -0.14 9.11
C LYS A 134 12.73 0.25 7.76
N ALA A 135 12.45 -0.51 6.71
CA ALA A 135 12.95 -0.21 5.39
C ALA A 135 12.42 1.14 4.87
N ASP A 136 11.20 1.53 5.26
CA ASP A 136 10.58 2.83 4.98
C ASP A 136 11.37 4.02 5.56
N GLN A 137 12.09 3.81 6.67
CA GLN A 137 12.95 4.82 7.29
C GLN A 137 14.38 4.85 6.72
N ASN A 138 14.86 3.73 6.19
CA ASN A 138 16.25 3.55 5.79
C ASN A 138 16.47 3.48 4.27
N SER A 139 15.39 3.40 3.48
CA SER A 139 15.44 3.33 2.02
C SER A 139 14.53 4.37 1.39
N PRO A 140 15.08 5.34 0.66
CA PRO A 140 14.28 6.34 -0.06
C PRO A 140 13.27 5.71 -1.04
N THR A 141 13.61 4.56 -1.62
CA THR A 141 12.73 3.84 -2.56
C THR A 141 11.50 3.27 -1.85
N VAL A 142 11.67 2.69 -0.65
CA VAL A 142 10.55 2.19 0.17
C VAL A 142 9.76 3.35 0.75
N ALA A 143 10.43 4.43 1.20
CA ALA A 143 9.78 5.66 1.66
C ALA A 143 8.90 6.29 0.56
N ALA A 144 9.39 6.35 -0.68
CA ALA A 144 8.62 6.82 -1.82
C ALA A 144 7.38 5.93 -2.08
N ALA A 145 7.52 4.61 -2.01
CA ALA A 145 6.40 3.68 -2.11
C ALA A 145 5.36 3.90 -0.99
N SER A 146 5.83 4.08 0.27
CA SER A 146 4.98 4.40 1.42
C SER A 146 4.14 5.65 1.19
N ILE A 147 4.76 6.73 0.67
CA ILE A 147 4.07 7.98 0.34
C ILE A 147 3.00 7.74 -0.73
N LEU A 148 3.35 7.08 -1.85
CA LEU A 148 2.39 6.82 -2.93
C LEU A 148 1.22 5.96 -2.48
N ALA A 149 1.46 4.88 -1.75
CA ALA A 149 0.40 4.02 -1.21
C ALA A 149 -0.52 4.79 -0.27
N LYS A 150 0.05 5.61 0.61
CA LYS A 150 -0.70 6.40 1.58
C LYS A 150 -1.54 7.49 0.92
N VAL A 151 -0.97 8.27 -0.02
CA VAL A 151 -1.70 9.34 -0.73
C VAL A 151 -2.83 8.74 -1.55
N ALA A 152 -2.57 7.69 -2.33
CA ALA A 152 -3.57 7.03 -3.14
C ALA A 152 -4.75 6.54 -2.27
N ARG A 153 -4.45 5.86 -1.15
CA ARG A 153 -5.48 5.37 -0.24
C ARG A 153 -6.26 6.50 0.45
N ASP A 154 -5.58 7.52 0.95
CA ASP A 154 -6.24 8.64 1.63
C ASP A 154 -7.21 9.38 0.71
N ARG A 155 -6.83 9.57 -0.55
CA ARG A 155 -7.68 10.15 -1.61
C ARG A 155 -8.91 9.27 -1.92
N TYR A 156 -8.72 7.95 -1.98
CA TYR A 156 -9.84 7.01 -2.11
C TYR A 156 -10.82 7.15 -0.94
N MET A 157 -10.33 7.18 0.30
CA MET A 157 -11.19 7.30 1.49
C MET A 157 -11.92 8.65 1.57
N GLN A 158 -11.30 9.73 1.08
CA GLN A 158 -11.98 11.03 0.95
C GLN A 158 -13.11 10.98 -0.10
N ALA A 159 -12.91 10.29 -1.22
CA ALA A 159 -13.96 10.11 -2.22
C ALA A 159 -15.08 9.20 -1.69
N LEU A 160 -14.73 8.21 -0.87
CA LEU A 160 -15.69 7.27 -0.27
C LEU A 160 -16.65 7.95 0.70
N GLU A 161 -16.23 9.00 1.41
CA GLU A 161 -17.10 9.82 2.27
C GLU A 161 -18.30 10.40 1.53
N ARG A 162 -18.11 10.78 0.25
CA ARG A 162 -19.21 11.31 -0.58
C ARG A 162 -20.22 10.22 -0.95
N ARG A 163 -19.77 8.99 -1.11
CA ARG A 163 -20.63 7.85 -1.47
C ARG A 163 -21.36 7.28 -0.26
N TYR A 164 -20.72 7.33 0.91
CA TYR A 164 -21.23 6.81 2.18
C TYR A 164 -21.10 7.89 3.27
N PRO A 165 -21.93 8.94 3.23
CA PRO A 165 -21.86 10.03 4.20
C PRO A 165 -22.24 9.53 5.61
N GLY A 166 -21.64 10.14 6.62
CA GLY A 166 -21.92 9.86 8.03
C GLY A 166 -20.98 8.86 8.70
N TYR A 167 -20.16 8.14 7.93
CA TYR A 167 -19.12 7.27 8.53
C TYR A 167 -17.86 8.01 8.97
N GLY A 168 -17.56 9.19 8.41
CA GLY A 168 -16.37 9.95 8.72
C GLY A 168 -15.10 9.44 8.02
N PHE A 169 -15.22 8.74 6.88
CA PHE A 169 -14.10 8.15 6.14
C PHE A 169 -13.05 9.18 5.69
N ALA A 170 -13.47 10.42 5.41
CA ALA A 170 -12.54 11.48 5.05
C ALA A 170 -11.62 11.89 6.22
N GLN A 171 -12.04 11.68 7.46
CA GLN A 171 -11.26 12.02 8.66
C GLN A 171 -10.34 10.87 9.08
N HIS A 172 -10.92 9.75 9.49
CA HIS A 172 -10.17 8.63 10.07
C HIS A 172 -9.72 7.58 9.04
N LYS A 173 -9.98 7.77 7.75
CA LYS A 173 -9.55 6.88 6.65
C LYS A 173 -9.93 5.40 6.85
N GLY A 174 -11.08 5.16 7.51
CA GLY A 174 -11.58 3.81 7.78
C GLY A 174 -10.91 3.08 8.95
N TYR A 175 -10.02 3.71 9.69
CA TYR A 175 -9.44 3.13 10.91
C TYR A 175 -10.46 3.14 12.05
N GLY A 176 -10.33 2.17 12.99
CA GLY A 176 -11.25 1.96 14.12
C GLY A 176 -11.12 3.01 15.22
N THR A 177 -11.38 4.27 14.90
CA THR A 177 -11.51 5.36 15.89
C THR A 177 -12.87 5.26 16.57
N ALA A 178 -13.03 5.90 17.74
CA ALA A 178 -14.32 5.98 18.43
C ALA A 178 -15.43 6.46 17.47
N GLN A 179 -15.19 7.55 16.72
CA GLN A 179 -16.13 8.08 15.73
C GLN A 179 -16.56 7.02 14.69
N HIS A 180 -15.63 6.18 14.21
CA HIS A 180 -15.94 5.14 13.23
C HIS A 180 -16.76 4.00 13.85
N LEU A 181 -16.45 3.63 15.09
CA LEU A 181 -17.20 2.59 15.81
C LEU A 181 -18.62 3.06 16.13
N ASP A 182 -18.79 4.31 16.56
CA ASP A 182 -20.10 4.91 16.79
C ASP A 182 -20.94 4.95 15.49
N ALA A 183 -20.31 5.33 14.38
CA ALA A 183 -20.97 5.33 13.08
C ALA A 183 -21.38 3.91 12.64
N LEU A 184 -20.54 2.90 12.89
CA LEU A 184 -20.86 1.49 12.63
C LEU A 184 -22.04 1.00 13.46
N GLU A 185 -22.13 1.40 14.72
CA GLU A 185 -23.26 1.05 15.59
C GLU A 185 -24.56 1.71 15.10
N CYS A 186 -24.50 2.98 14.72
CA CYS A 186 -25.68 3.72 14.25
C CYS A 186 -26.16 3.32 12.84
N LEU A 187 -25.23 3.21 11.88
CA LEU A 187 -25.53 3.03 10.47
C LEU A 187 -25.41 1.56 10.00
N GLY A 188 -24.70 0.74 10.76
CA GLY A 188 -24.29 -0.59 10.33
C GLY A 188 -23.16 -0.56 9.30
N PRO A 189 -22.66 -1.74 8.88
CA PRO A 189 -21.57 -1.80 7.92
C PRO A 189 -22.08 -1.59 6.47
N CYS A 190 -21.45 -0.69 5.72
CA CYS A 190 -21.63 -0.57 4.27
C CYS A 190 -20.77 -1.59 3.50
N GLU A 191 -20.85 -1.58 2.16
CA GLU A 191 -20.13 -2.52 1.27
C GLU A 191 -18.60 -2.41 1.38
N GLU A 192 -18.09 -1.26 1.78
CA GLU A 192 -16.65 -1.03 1.91
C GLU A 192 -16.08 -1.49 3.26
N HIS A 193 -16.92 -1.95 4.19
CA HIS A 193 -16.44 -2.51 5.45
C HIS A 193 -15.97 -3.95 5.29
N ARG A 194 -14.88 -4.26 6.00
CA ARG A 194 -14.25 -5.58 6.04
C ARG A 194 -14.99 -6.46 7.06
N ARG A 195 -15.93 -7.25 6.58
CA ARG A 195 -16.87 -8.00 7.43
C ARG A 195 -16.22 -9.07 8.30
N THR A 196 -15.01 -9.51 7.93
CA THR A 196 -14.21 -10.46 8.73
C THR A 196 -13.44 -9.81 9.87
N PHE A 197 -13.38 -8.48 9.92
CA PHE A 197 -12.71 -7.77 11.02
C PHE A 197 -13.64 -7.67 12.22
N ALA A 198 -13.15 -8.05 13.42
CA ALA A 198 -13.96 -8.24 14.63
C ALA A 198 -14.96 -7.11 14.94
N PRO A 199 -14.60 -5.80 14.94
CA PRO A 199 -15.57 -4.75 15.22
C PRO A 199 -16.71 -4.69 14.19
N VAL A 200 -16.41 -4.95 12.90
CA VAL A 200 -17.42 -4.95 11.84
C VAL A 200 -18.32 -6.17 11.91
N ALA A 201 -17.74 -7.34 12.17
CA ALA A 201 -18.50 -8.58 12.36
C ALA A 201 -19.47 -8.48 13.53
N GLN A 202 -19.06 -7.87 14.64
CA GLN A 202 -19.90 -7.66 15.82
C GLN A 202 -21.05 -6.69 15.54
N ALA A 203 -20.78 -5.53 14.90
CA ALA A 203 -21.82 -4.56 14.55
C ALA A 203 -22.89 -5.14 13.61
N GLY A 204 -22.54 -6.13 12.76
CA GLY A 204 -23.48 -6.85 11.90
C GLY A 204 -24.43 -7.78 12.64
N LEU A 205 -24.02 -8.33 13.78
CA LEU A 205 -24.84 -9.28 14.57
C LEU A 205 -25.98 -8.60 15.34
N PHE A 206 -25.78 -7.38 15.82
CA PHE A 206 -26.78 -6.63 16.59
C PHE A 206 -28.00 -6.15 15.77
N ARG A 207 -27.99 -6.27 14.44
CA ARG A 207 -29.10 -5.87 13.57
C ARG A 207 -29.94 -7.03 13.05
N LEU A 208 -29.60 -8.27 13.39
CA LEU A 208 -30.36 -9.47 13.02
C LEU A 208 -31.25 -9.99 14.17
N SER A 209 -31.21 -9.30 15.30
CA SER A 209 -32.08 -9.52 16.47
C SER A 209 -33.15 -8.41 16.56
#